data_1f0bd309bf285ff75c719edee61066dd
#
_entry.id   1f0bd309bf285ff75c719edee61066dd
#
_cell.length_a   1.000
_cell.length_b   1.000
_cell.length_c   1.000
_cell.angle_alpha   90.00
_cell.angle_beta   90.00
_cell.angle_gamma   90.00
#
_symmetry.space_group_name_H-M   'P 1'
#
loop_
_entity.id
_entity.type
_entity.pdbx_description
1 polymer ?
#
loop_
_entity_poly.entity_id
_entity_poly.type
_entity_poly.pdbx_seq_one_letter_code
_entity_poly.pdbx_strand_id
1 'polypeptide(L)'
;MMYPTTMGVLRERYPGKPILVAAMGAIKKPDGSVRPIHDGTHFVQVNNGIQFTDKLGYPGPPDVAGAVRAARDTQDSFFTVSADIKAAHRLVKIRESDWRLLVCKANSDSEVCWVNKVGTFGVSSAPYWWSR
;
A
#
# COMPACT_ATOMS: atom_id res chain seq x y z
N MET A 1 1.92 8.54 6.44
CA MET A 1 1.05 8.43 7.61
C MET A 1 -0.34 8.95 7.29
N MET A 2 -1.32 8.60 8.11
CA MET A 2 -2.69 9.13 8.00
C MET A 2 -2.82 10.41 8.82
N TYR A 3 -3.68 11.34 8.39
CA TYR A 3 -4.06 12.48 9.21
C TYR A 3 -5.58 12.62 9.24
N PRO A 4 -6.15 13.07 10.39
CA PRO A 4 -7.58 13.31 10.53
C PRO A 4 -7.98 14.61 9.85
N THR A 5 -9.20 14.64 9.29
CA THR A 5 -9.80 15.82 8.67
C THR A 5 -11.32 15.63 8.58
N THR A 6 -12.03 16.58 7.98
CA THR A 6 -13.47 16.45 7.70
C THR A 6 -13.73 16.53 6.19
N MET A 7 -14.92 16.08 5.77
CA MET A 7 -15.34 16.19 4.36
C MET A 7 -15.43 17.64 3.89
N GLY A 8 -15.79 18.58 4.77
CA GLY A 8 -15.81 20.01 4.47
C GLY A 8 -14.43 20.51 4.03
N VAL A 9 -13.41 20.29 4.87
CA VAL A 9 -12.02 20.67 4.60
C VAL A 9 -11.49 20.00 3.31
N LEU A 10 -11.87 18.76 3.07
CA LEU A 10 -11.45 18.06 1.83
C LEU A 10 -12.09 18.67 0.58
N ARG A 11 -13.36 19.07 0.63
CA ARG A 11 -14.05 19.71 -0.50
C ARG A 11 -13.46 21.10 -0.81
N GLU A 12 -13.09 21.84 0.22
CA GLU A 12 -12.39 23.14 0.06
C GLU A 12 -11.01 22.96 -0.57
N ARG A 13 -10.27 21.93 -0.13
CA ARG A 13 -8.93 21.63 -0.66
C ARG A 13 -8.94 21.12 -2.11
N TYR A 14 -9.98 20.38 -2.50
CA TYR A 14 -10.10 19.76 -3.82
C TYR A 14 -11.39 20.16 -4.52
N PRO A 15 -11.59 21.46 -4.83
CA PRO A 15 -12.85 21.95 -5.40
C PRO A 15 -13.12 21.27 -6.74
N GLY A 16 -14.35 20.80 -6.92
CA GLY A 16 -14.82 20.16 -8.15
C GLY A 16 -14.19 18.79 -8.46
N LYS A 17 -13.34 18.25 -7.58
CA LYS A 17 -12.72 16.93 -7.79
C LYS A 17 -13.39 15.85 -6.96
N PRO A 18 -13.50 14.61 -7.46
CA PRO A 18 -14.06 13.52 -6.69
C PRO A 18 -13.17 13.19 -5.48
N ILE A 19 -13.79 12.94 -4.35
CA ILE A 19 -13.14 12.46 -3.12
C ILE A 19 -13.67 11.06 -2.88
N LEU A 20 -12.79 10.08 -2.89
CA LEU A 20 -13.16 8.67 -2.69
C LEU A 20 -12.95 8.31 -1.21
N VAL A 21 -14.03 7.94 -0.55
CA VAL A 21 -14.02 7.59 0.88
C VAL A 21 -14.24 6.09 1.04
N ALA A 22 -13.18 5.38 1.32
CA ALA A 22 -13.20 3.94 1.52
C ALA A 22 -13.58 3.56 2.97
N ALA A 23 -14.09 2.37 3.14
CA ALA A 23 -14.19 1.76 4.45
C ALA A 23 -12.80 1.44 5.00
N MET A 24 -12.64 1.52 6.33
CA MET A 24 -11.43 1.11 7.02
C MET A 24 -11.73 -0.14 7.83
N GLY A 25 -11.02 -1.21 7.54
CA GLY A 25 -11.02 -2.45 8.32
C GLY A 25 -9.84 -2.48 9.30
N ALA A 26 -9.88 -3.45 10.21
CA ALA A 26 -8.82 -3.69 11.16
C ALA A 26 -8.59 -5.19 11.35
N ILE A 27 -7.33 -5.63 11.25
CA ILE A 27 -6.94 -7.01 11.60
C ILE A 27 -6.18 -6.96 12.92
N LYS A 28 -6.70 -7.68 13.91
CA LYS A 28 -6.00 -7.91 15.17
C LYS A 28 -4.93 -8.97 14.97
N LYS A 29 -3.69 -8.64 15.34
CA LYS A 29 -2.57 -9.58 15.26
C LYS A 29 -2.42 -10.41 16.55
N PRO A 30 -1.68 -11.53 16.49
CA PRO A 30 -1.43 -12.36 17.68
C PRO A 30 -0.73 -11.60 18.83
N ASP A 31 0.08 -10.60 18.51
CA ASP A 31 0.78 -9.74 19.46
C ASP A 31 -0.12 -8.66 20.11
N GLY A 32 -1.43 -8.68 19.80
CA GLY A 32 -2.40 -7.71 20.28
C GLY A 32 -2.42 -6.38 19.52
N SER A 33 -1.45 -6.13 18.64
CA SER A 33 -1.45 -4.93 17.78
C SER A 33 -2.54 -5.01 16.70
N VAL A 34 -2.90 -3.86 16.15
CA VAL A 34 -3.93 -3.74 15.11
C VAL A 34 -3.31 -3.27 13.81
N ARG A 35 -3.63 -3.97 12.73
CA ARG A 35 -3.27 -3.56 11.36
C ARG A 35 -4.49 -2.92 10.71
N PRO A 36 -4.51 -1.59 10.50
CA PRO A 36 -5.57 -0.96 9.72
C PRO A 36 -5.44 -1.33 8.24
N ILE A 37 -6.57 -1.58 7.60
CA ILE A 37 -6.68 -1.89 6.18
C ILE A 37 -7.59 -0.86 5.55
N HIS A 38 -7.12 -0.26 4.47
CA HIS A 38 -7.91 0.59 3.60
C HIS A 38 -8.55 -0.28 2.52
N ASP A 39 -9.88 -0.27 2.41
CA ASP A 39 -10.55 -1.01 1.34
C ASP A 39 -10.58 -0.18 0.05
N GLY A 40 -9.55 -0.31 -0.76
CA GLY A 40 -9.45 0.41 -2.03
C GLY A 40 -10.23 -0.24 -3.19
N THR A 41 -10.97 -1.32 -2.95
CA THR A 41 -11.66 -2.07 -3.99
C THR A 41 -13.17 -1.95 -3.89
N HIS A 42 -13.76 -2.30 -2.74
CA HIS A 42 -15.21 -2.29 -2.59
C HIS A 42 -15.74 -0.84 -2.55
N PHE A 43 -16.85 -0.60 -3.23
CA PHE A 43 -17.57 0.68 -3.35
C PHE A 43 -16.78 1.82 -4.01
N VAL A 44 -15.52 2.04 -3.63
CA VAL A 44 -14.72 3.18 -4.12
C VAL A 44 -13.92 2.88 -5.37
N GLN A 45 -13.64 1.61 -5.66
CA GLN A 45 -12.96 1.11 -6.87
C GLN A 45 -11.62 1.82 -7.19
N VAL A 46 -10.89 2.30 -6.17
CA VAL A 46 -9.59 2.95 -6.35
C VAL A 46 -8.64 2.06 -7.13
N ASN A 47 -8.60 0.77 -6.77
CA ASN A 47 -7.71 -0.20 -7.42
C ASN A 47 -8.04 -0.40 -8.91
N ASN A 48 -9.30 -0.28 -9.30
CA ASN A 48 -9.71 -0.42 -10.70
C ASN A 48 -9.26 0.77 -11.56
N GLY A 49 -9.04 1.93 -10.94
CA GLY A 49 -8.52 3.12 -11.61
C GLY A 49 -7.00 3.19 -11.69
N ILE A 50 -6.27 2.29 -11.02
CA ILE A 50 -4.81 2.26 -11.04
C ILE A 50 -4.33 1.52 -12.29
N GLN A 51 -3.56 2.22 -13.11
CA GLN A 51 -2.89 1.64 -14.27
C GLN A 51 -1.40 1.49 -13.99
N PHE A 52 -0.87 0.32 -14.24
CA PHE A 52 0.55 0.02 -14.14
C PHE A 52 1.18 0.12 -15.53
N THR A 53 2.38 0.67 -15.61
CA THR A 53 3.12 0.80 -16.87
C THR A 53 3.65 -0.53 -17.37
N ASP A 54 3.87 -1.47 -16.48
CA ASP A 54 4.38 -2.82 -16.76
C ASP A 54 3.98 -3.82 -15.68
N LYS A 55 4.36 -5.07 -15.88
CA LYS A 55 4.21 -6.13 -14.87
C LYS A 55 5.53 -6.33 -14.14
N LEU A 56 5.47 -6.36 -12.81
CA LEU A 56 6.61 -6.76 -11.99
C LEU A 56 6.72 -8.28 -11.95
N GLY A 57 7.91 -8.78 -12.25
CA GLY A 57 8.29 -10.17 -11.99
C GLY A 57 9.06 -10.23 -10.68
N TYR A 58 8.68 -11.13 -9.79
CA TYR A 58 9.42 -11.39 -8.57
C TYR A 58 10.18 -12.71 -8.73
N PRO A 59 11.46 -12.78 -8.27
CA PRO A 59 12.18 -14.04 -8.27
C PRO A 59 11.43 -15.07 -7.42
N GLY A 60 11.25 -16.25 -7.98
CA GLY A 60 10.60 -17.37 -7.34
C GLY A 60 11.60 -18.45 -6.89
N PRO A 61 11.12 -19.54 -6.29
CA PRO A 61 11.98 -20.66 -5.89
C PRO A 61 12.89 -21.21 -7.01
N PRO A 62 12.46 -21.29 -8.27
CA PRO A 62 13.33 -21.72 -9.37
C PRO A 62 14.52 -20.79 -9.61
N ASP A 63 14.33 -19.46 -9.46
CA ASP A 63 15.39 -18.48 -9.67
C ASP A 63 16.45 -18.59 -8.57
N VAL A 64 16.01 -18.75 -7.31
CA VAL A 64 16.90 -18.98 -6.17
C VAL A 64 17.67 -20.29 -6.36
N ALA A 65 17.00 -21.36 -6.76
CA ALA A 65 17.65 -22.65 -7.03
C ALA A 65 18.64 -22.55 -8.20
N GLY A 66 18.35 -21.75 -9.21
CA GLY A 66 19.26 -21.44 -10.31
C GLY A 66 20.53 -20.73 -9.85
N ALA A 67 20.38 -19.69 -9.02
CA ALA A 67 21.51 -18.96 -8.45
C ALA A 67 22.42 -19.84 -7.60
N VAL A 68 21.81 -20.71 -6.74
CA VAL A 68 22.59 -21.65 -5.91
C VAL A 68 23.35 -22.67 -6.77
N ARG A 69 22.74 -23.20 -7.84
CA ARG A 69 23.45 -24.11 -8.77
C ARG A 69 24.63 -23.40 -9.43
N ALA A 70 24.40 -22.21 -9.99
CA ALA A 70 25.46 -21.43 -10.63
C ALA A 70 26.67 -21.19 -9.69
N ALA A 71 26.41 -20.82 -8.43
CA ALA A 71 27.48 -20.63 -7.44
C ALA A 71 28.24 -21.92 -7.13
N ARG A 72 27.56 -23.07 -7.09
CA ARG A 72 28.22 -24.38 -6.91
C ARG A 72 29.10 -24.77 -8.10
N ASP A 73 28.63 -24.52 -9.32
CA ASP A 73 29.33 -24.85 -10.56
C ASP A 73 30.63 -24.04 -10.70
N THR A 74 30.65 -22.79 -10.22
CA THR A 74 31.86 -21.93 -10.18
C THR A 74 32.72 -22.14 -8.94
N GLN A 75 32.31 -23.02 -8.02
CA GLN A 75 32.97 -23.24 -6.72
C GLN A 75 33.10 -21.96 -5.87
N ASP A 76 32.24 -20.97 -6.10
CA ASP A 76 32.22 -19.72 -5.34
C ASP A 76 31.62 -19.93 -3.96
N SER A 77 32.18 -19.26 -2.98
CA SER A 77 31.57 -19.15 -1.67
C SER A 77 30.35 -18.23 -1.74
N PHE A 78 29.22 -18.63 -1.20
CA PHE A 78 28.03 -17.82 -1.15
C PHE A 78 27.37 -17.88 0.24
N PHE A 79 26.64 -16.83 0.56
CA PHE A 79 25.79 -16.76 1.75
C PHE A 79 24.46 -16.12 1.40
N THR A 80 23.44 -16.43 2.18
CA THR A 80 22.11 -15.86 2.01
C THR A 80 21.86 -14.80 3.08
N VAL A 81 21.36 -13.64 2.66
CA VAL A 81 20.88 -12.60 3.56
C VAL A 81 19.36 -12.52 3.43
N SER A 82 18.67 -12.61 4.56
CA SER A 82 17.24 -12.35 4.65
C SER A 82 17.00 -11.07 5.44
N ALA A 83 16.18 -10.18 4.88
CA ALA A 83 15.82 -8.93 5.53
C ALA A 83 14.31 -8.69 5.43
N ASP A 84 13.72 -8.19 6.51
CA ASP A 84 12.34 -7.70 6.52
C ASP A 84 12.31 -6.19 6.80
N ILE A 85 11.55 -5.46 5.98
CA ILE A 85 11.46 -4.01 6.11
C ILE A 85 10.14 -3.65 6.77
N LYS A 86 10.24 -3.15 7.99
CA LYS A 86 9.07 -2.73 8.77
C LYS A 86 8.27 -1.67 8.02
N ALA A 87 6.98 -1.95 7.84
CA ALA A 87 6.02 -1.03 7.24
C ALA A 87 6.42 -0.54 5.83
N ALA A 88 7.01 -1.42 5.01
CA ALA A 88 7.54 -1.14 3.67
C ALA A 88 6.62 -0.25 2.82
N HIS A 89 5.33 -0.57 2.70
CA HIS A 89 4.37 0.22 1.92
C HIS A 89 4.22 1.66 2.44
N ARG A 90 4.46 1.91 3.73
CA ARG A 90 4.38 3.24 4.34
C ARG A 90 5.56 4.15 4.01
N LEU A 91 6.59 3.62 3.36
CA LEU A 91 7.72 4.39 2.85
C LEU A 91 7.44 4.99 1.48
N VAL A 92 6.47 4.46 0.75
CA VAL A 92 6.03 4.97 -0.55
C VAL A 92 5.17 6.22 -0.34
N LYS A 93 5.65 7.38 -0.77
CA LYS A 93 4.91 8.64 -0.70
C LYS A 93 3.86 8.72 -1.80
N ILE A 94 2.68 9.22 -1.46
CA ILE A 94 1.60 9.49 -2.41
C ILE A 94 1.60 10.97 -2.78
N ARG A 95 1.42 11.28 -4.06
CA ARG A 95 1.29 12.65 -4.55
C ARG A 95 0.10 13.35 -3.87
N GLU A 96 0.26 14.60 -3.51
CA GLU A 96 -0.77 15.35 -2.78
C GLU A 96 -2.10 15.45 -3.54
N SER A 97 -2.05 15.58 -4.87
CA SER A 97 -3.25 15.59 -5.71
C SER A 97 -4.09 14.31 -5.60
N ASP A 98 -3.48 13.20 -5.19
CA ASP A 98 -4.10 11.89 -5.14
C ASP A 98 -4.56 11.50 -3.72
N TRP A 99 -4.23 12.30 -2.71
CA TRP A 99 -4.68 12.05 -1.33
C TRP A 99 -6.21 12.00 -1.22
N ARG A 100 -6.93 12.77 -2.03
CA ARG A 100 -8.40 12.75 -2.14
C ARG A 100 -8.97 11.39 -2.53
N LEU A 101 -8.17 10.52 -3.15
CA LEU A 101 -8.54 9.16 -3.56
C LEU A 101 -8.26 8.13 -2.47
N LEU A 102 -7.55 8.52 -1.41
CA LEU A 102 -7.10 7.64 -0.33
C LEU A 102 -7.65 8.07 1.04
N VAL A 103 -8.85 8.61 1.02
CA VAL A 103 -9.61 8.93 2.23
C VAL A 103 -10.31 7.69 2.74
N CYS A 104 -10.41 7.54 4.05
CA CYS A 104 -11.19 6.46 4.66
C CYS A 104 -11.90 6.91 5.94
N LYS A 105 -12.92 6.18 6.31
CA LYS A 105 -13.68 6.34 7.55
C LYS A 105 -13.69 5.03 8.34
N ALA A 106 -13.67 5.14 9.66
CA ALA A 106 -13.82 3.98 10.55
C ALA A 106 -15.25 3.44 10.55
N ASN A 107 -16.23 4.33 10.44
CA ASN A 107 -17.66 4.02 10.27
C ASN A 107 -18.33 5.09 9.40
N SER A 108 -19.52 4.79 8.89
CA SER A 108 -20.30 5.69 8.00
C SER A 108 -20.63 7.02 8.67
N ASP A 109 -20.92 6.99 9.97
CA ASP A 109 -21.49 8.12 10.72
C ASP A 109 -20.41 9.05 11.28
N SER A 110 -19.13 8.63 11.16
CA SER A 110 -18.01 9.45 11.62
C SER A 110 -17.91 10.74 10.79
N GLU A 111 -17.86 11.89 11.44
CA GLU A 111 -17.50 13.16 10.79
C GLU A 111 -16.01 13.21 10.43
N VAL A 112 -15.19 12.46 11.17
CA VAL A 112 -13.75 12.41 10.95
C VAL A 112 -13.43 11.44 9.82
N CYS A 113 -12.72 11.97 8.83
CA CYS A 113 -12.09 11.21 7.78
C CYS A 113 -10.59 11.09 8.03
N TRP A 114 -9.99 10.02 7.56
CA TRP A 114 -8.55 9.80 7.62
C TRP A 114 -7.97 9.77 6.22
N VAL A 115 -6.95 10.58 5.98
CA VAL A 115 -6.30 10.68 4.66
C VAL A 115 -4.94 10.00 4.70
N ASN A 116 -4.71 9.04 3.80
CA ASN A 116 -3.41 8.42 3.64
C ASN A 116 -2.51 9.28 2.74
N LYS A 117 -1.35 9.67 3.26
CA LYS A 117 -0.28 10.38 2.53
C LYS A 117 0.79 9.46 1.99
N VAL A 118 0.71 8.20 2.35
CA VAL A 118 1.68 7.15 2.01
C VAL A 118 0.95 5.89 1.60
N GLY A 119 1.65 4.98 0.96
CA GLY A 119 1.12 3.68 0.58
C GLY A 119 0.50 2.94 1.77
N THR A 120 -0.54 2.17 1.51
CA THR A 120 -1.27 1.44 2.55
C THR A 120 -1.72 0.08 2.03
N PHE A 121 -2.00 -0.84 2.96
CA PHE A 121 -2.61 -2.12 2.63
C PHE A 121 -3.99 -1.91 2.01
N GLY A 122 -4.30 -2.70 0.97
CA GLY A 122 -5.56 -2.62 0.23
C GLY A 122 -5.51 -1.69 -1.00
N VAL A 123 -4.41 -0.97 -1.23
CA VAL A 123 -4.19 -0.16 -2.43
C VAL A 123 -3.05 -0.75 -3.26
N SER A 124 -3.37 -1.19 -4.50
CA SER A 124 -2.48 -2.00 -5.35
C SER A 124 -1.21 -1.28 -5.81
N SER A 125 -1.21 0.05 -5.85
CA SER A 125 -0.01 0.83 -6.21
C SER A 125 1.10 0.77 -5.16
N ALA A 126 0.78 0.50 -3.89
CA ALA A 126 1.78 0.47 -2.84
C ALA A 126 2.82 -0.65 -2.99
N PRO A 127 2.43 -1.94 -3.20
CA PRO A 127 3.40 -2.98 -3.50
C PRO A 127 4.14 -2.76 -4.82
N TYR A 128 3.45 -2.26 -5.84
CA TYR A 128 4.07 -1.97 -7.14
C TYR A 128 5.25 -1.00 -7.03
N TRP A 129 5.07 0.15 -6.37
CA TRP A 129 6.13 1.13 -6.19
C TRP A 129 7.18 0.72 -5.17
N TRP A 130 6.80 -0.08 -4.19
CA TRP A 130 7.76 -0.61 -3.22
C TRP A 130 8.79 -1.54 -3.87
N SER A 131 8.40 -2.28 -4.89
CA SER A 131 9.25 -3.27 -5.56
C SER A 131 10.17 -2.67 -6.63
N ARG A 132 10.17 -1.35 -6.78
CA ARG A 132 11.02 -0.58 -7.69
C ARG A 132 12.01 0.29 -6.96
#